data_63b32f795275963c356e2cf415eafe9f
#
_entry.id   63b32f795275963c356e2cf415eafe9f
#
_cell.length_a   1.000
_cell.length_b   1.000
_cell.length_c   1.000
_cell.angle_alpha   90.00
_cell.angle_beta   90.00
_cell.angle_gamma   90.00
#
_symmetry.space_group_name_H-M   'P 1'
#
loop_
_entity.id
_entity.type
_entity.pdbx_description
1 polymer ?
#
loop_
_entity_poly.entity_id
_entity_poly.type
_entity_poly.pdbx_seq_one_letter_code
_entity_poly.pdbx_strand_id
1 'polypeptide(L)'
;FICLIYTGIEANIVALSGIAIAIGVMVDVGVVFVENILRRMDEAPNKDALKGKAFINVIYEGVREVSGALSTAMLTTIVSFLPVFAMQAQEGKLFKPLAYTKTYALGAAFVIGLVILPTIAYFVLSLRIKSSRVKQLANVGLIVLGVVLSIIFGDVVALALVLFGVNNLLAS
;
A
#
# COMPACT_ATOMS: atom_id res chain seq x y z
N PHE A 1 -15.41 -1.56 -10.18
CA PHE A 1 -16.83 -1.88 -10.46
C PHE A 1 -17.42 -0.96 -11.52
N ILE A 2 -17.22 0.36 -11.47
CA ILE A 2 -17.75 1.31 -12.47
C ILE A 2 -17.35 0.91 -13.91
N CYS A 3 -16.07 0.58 -14.14
CA CYS A 3 -15.60 0.13 -15.44
C CYS A 3 -16.25 -1.17 -15.91
N LEU A 4 -16.57 -2.09 -14.99
CA LEU A 4 -17.27 -3.34 -15.33
C LEU A 4 -18.70 -3.09 -15.82
N ILE A 5 -19.39 -2.17 -15.17
CA ILE A 5 -20.75 -1.77 -15.58
C ILE A 5 -20.72 -1.16 -16.99
N TYR A 6 -19.76 -0.26 -17.23
CA TYR A 6 -19.61 0.37 -18.55
C TYR A 6 -19.26 -0.61 -19.68
N THR A 7 -18.51 -1.65 -19.38
CA THR A 7 -18.11 -2.68 -20.36
C THR A 7 -19.10 -3.85 -20.47
N GLY A 8 -20.20 -3.81 -19.71
CA GLY A 8 -21.23 -4.86 -19.73
C GLY A 8 -20.76 -6.22 -19.24
N ILE A 9 -19.69 -6.25 -18.41
CA ILE A 9 -19.12 -7.48 -17.86
C ILE A 9 -19.86 -7.83 -16.57
N GLU A 10 -20.45 -9.01 -16.54
CA GLU A 10 -21.12 -9.52 -15.35
C GLU A 10 -20.14 -9.75 -14.20
N ALA A 11 -20.49 -9.28 -13.01
CA ALA A 11 -19.72 -9.48 -11.80
C ALA A 11 -19.93 -10.92 -11.26
N ASN A 12 -19.42 -11.90 -11.99
CA ASN A 12 -19.45 -13.30 -11.59
C ASN A 12 -18.25 -13.65 -10.66
N ILE A 13 -18.22 -14.86 -10.12
CA ILE A 13 -17.16 -15.35 -9.22
C ILE A 13 -15.77 -15.22 -9.86
N VAL A 14 -15.66 -15.43 -11.17
CA VAL A 14 -14.40 -15.34 -11.90
C VAL A 14 -13.92 -13.88 -11.99
N ALA A 15 -14.84 -12.94 -12.24
CA ALA A 15 -14.53 -11.51 -12.20
C ALA A 15 -14.09 -11.06 -10.80
N LEU A 16 -14.76 -11.53 -9.76
CA LEU A 16 -14.39 -11.25 -8.36
C LEU A 16 -13.02 -11.81 -8.00
N SER A 17 -12.67 -13.00 -8.48
CA SER A 17 -11.33 -13.58 -8.27
C SER A 17 -10.24 -12.72 -8.93
N GLY A 18 -10.51 -12.10 -10.08
CA GLY A 18 -9.62 -11.15 -10.72
C GLY A 18 -9.33 -9.92 -9.85
N ILE A 19 -10.36 -9.40 -9.16
CA ILE A 19 -10.19 -8.29 -8.21
C ILE A 19 -9.36 -8.75 -7.00
N ALA A 20 -9.63 -9.93 -6.44
CA ALA A 20 -8.89 -10.45 -5.31
C ALA A 20 -7.39 -10.59 -5.61
N ILE A 21 -7.04 -11.10 -6.79
CA ILE A 21 -5.64 -11.19 -7.24
C ILE A 21 -5.04 -9.79 -7.43
N ALA A 22 -5.81 -8.85 -7.98
CA ALA A 22 -5.34 -7.50 -8.21
C ALA A 22 -5.08 -6.73 -6.91
N ILE A 23 -5.83 -7.00 -5.83
CA ILE A 23 -5.61 -6.37 -4.52
C ILE A 23 -4.20 -6.66 -4.00
N GLY A 24 -3.70 -7.89 -4.13
CA GLY A 24 -2.32 -8.23 -3.75
C GLY A 24 -1.30 -7.34 -4.46
N VAL A 25 -1.42 -7.21 -5.78
CA VAL A 25 -0.52 -6.35 -6.57
C VAL A 25 -0.68 -4.87 -6.22
N MET A 26 -1.91 -4.42 -5.90
CA MET A 26 -2.14 -3.03 -5.45
C MET A 26 -1.40 -2.72 -4.16
N VAL A 27 -1.41 -3.65 -3.21
CA VAL A 27 -0.68 -3.48 -1.93
C VAL A 27 0.82 -3.41 -2.20
N ASP A 28 1.37 -4.29 -3.04
CA ASP A 28 2.79 -4.30 -3.39
C ASP A 28 3.24 -2.97 -4.01
N VAL A 29 2.45 -2.42 -4.93
CA VAL A 29 2.71 -1.10 -5.53
C VAL A 29 2.74 -0.01 -4.47
N GLY A 30 1.79 -0.04 -3.54
CA GLY A 30 1.74 0.91 -2.42
C GLY A 30 2.96 0.82 -1.53
N VAL A 31 3.36 -0.40 -1.17
CA VAL A 31 4.54 -0.66 -0.32
C VAL A 31 5.81 -0.14 -1.00
N VAL A 32 6.03 -0.46 -2.28
CA VAL A 32 7.24 -0.02 -3.02
C VAL A 32 7.34 1.50 -3.08
N PHE A 33 6.25 2.21 -3.34
CA PHE A 33 6.27 3.68 -3.34
C PHE A 33 6.59 4.25 -1.95
N VAL A 34 5.92 3.76 -0.92
CA VAL A 34 6.14 4.27 0.45
C VAL A 34 7.55 3.95 0.94
N GLU A 35 8.03 2.74 0.72
CA GLU A 35 9.38 2.33 1.10
C GLU A 35 10.45 3.22 0.42
N ASN A 36 10.32 3.46 -0.88
CA ASN A 36 11.29 4.30 -1.58
C ASN A 36 11.24 5.77 -1.14
N ILE A 37 10.05 6.31 -0.86
CA ILE A 37 9.92 7.65 -0.29
C ILE A 37 10.62 7.72 1.08
N LEU A 38 10.39 6.76 1.96
CA LEU A 38 11.01 6.72 3.28
C LEU A 38 12.53 6.57 3.16
N ARG A 39 13.02 5.71 2.28
CA ARG A 39 14.45 5.55 2.00
C ARG A 39 15.08 6.87 1.57
N ARG A 40 14.48 7.57 0.63
CA ARG A 40 14.95 8.88 0.17
C ARG A 40 14.94 9.94 1.27
N MET A 41 13.95 9.91 2.14
CA MET A 41 13.92 10.78 3.31
C MET A 41 15.07 10.45 4.28
N ASP A 42 15.39 9.17 4.44
CA ASP A 42 16.46 8.72 5.31
C ASP A 42 17.87 9.04 4.78
N GLU A 43 18.04 9.04 3.47
CA GLU A 43 19.29 9.43 2.79
C GLU A 43 19.49 10.95 2.76
N ALA A 44 18.47 11.75 3.03
CA ALA A 44 18.57 13.20 2.97
C ALA A 44 19.49 13.75 4.09
N PRO A 45 20.45 14.64 3.76
CA PRO A 45 21.48 15.08 4.69
C PRO A 45 20.95 15.89 5.89
N ASN A 46 19.71 16.35 5.87
CA ASN A 46 19.10 17.17 6.94
C ASN A 46 17.66 16.74 7.21
N LYS A 47 17.48 15.51 7.72
CA LYS A 47 16.15 14.90 8.00
C LYS A 47 15.22 15.82 8.80
N ASP A 48 15.78 16.51 9.82
CA ASP A 48 15.00 17.33 10.74
C ASP A 48 14.65 18.71 10.19
N ALA A 49 15.36 19.16 9.16
CA ALA A 49 15.16 20.46 8.49
C ALA A 49 14.34 20.36 7.20
N LEU A 50 13.97 19.13 6.75
CA LEU A 50 13.16 18.93 5.56
C LEU A 50 11.78 19.54 5.75
N LYS A 51 11.57 20.75 5.18
CA LYS A 51 10.28 21.48 5.21
C LYS A 51 9.97 22.07 3.84
N GLY A 52 8.69 22.26 3.55
CA GLY A 52 8.23 22.94 2.35
C GLY A 52 8.69 22.29 1.05
N LYS A 53 9.31 23.06 0.17
CA LYS A 53 9.71 22.62 -1.18
C LYS A 53 10.75 21.48 -1.16
N ALA A 54 11.70 21.49 -0.23
CA ALA A 54 12.70 20.44 -0.11
C ALA A 54 12.06 19.07 0.23
N PHE A 55 11.07 19.06 1.10
CA PHE A 55 10.32 17.88 1.46
C PHE A 55 9.52 17.31 0.26
N ILE A 56 8.85 18.19 -0.50
CA ILE A 56 8.12 17.80 -1.71
C ILE A 56 9.07 17.19 -2.74
N ASN A 57 10.26 17.77 -2.93
CA ASN A 57 11.24 17.27 -3.87
C ASN A 57 11.72 15.87 -3.51
N VAL A 58 11.97 15.58 -2.24
CA VAL A 58 12.37 14.23 -1.78
C VAL A 58 11.27 13.20 -2.06
N ILE A 59 10.01 13.54 -1.81
CA ILE A 59 8.87 12.67 -2.13
C ILE A 59 8.78 12.45 -3.64
N TYR A 60 8.90 13.52 -4.43
CA TYR A 60 8.84 13.45 -5.89
C TYR A 60 9.95 12.58 -6.48
N GLU A 61 11.19 12.74 -6.00
CA GLU A 61 12.32 11.90 -6.42
C GLU A 61 12.11 10.43 -6.05
N GLY A 62 11.61 10.16 -4.83
CA GLY A 62 11.29 8.81 -4.39
C GLY A 62 10.24 8.14 -5.28
N VAL A 63 9.21 8.86 -5.68
CA VAL A 63 8.18 8.33 -6.60
C VAL A 63 8.73 8.14 -8.01
N ARG A 64 9.47 9.13 -8.52
CA ARG A 64 10.02 9.12 -9.88
C ARG A 64 10.98 7.95 -10.10
N GLU A 65 11.80 7.63 -9.11
CA GLU A 65 12.79 6.56 -9.20
C GLU A 65 12.17 5.20 -9.47
N VAL A 66 11.07 4.87 -8.77
CA VAL A 66 10.43 3.55 -8.90
C VAL A 66 9.30 3.52 -9.93
N SER A 67 8.78 4.69 -10.34
CA SER A 67 7.65 4.76 -11.27
C SER A 67 7.92 4.10 -12.62
N GLY A 68 9.15 4.22 -13.13
CA GLY A 68 9.55 3.57 -14.39
C GLY A 68 9.52 2.05 -14.30
N ALA A 69 10.12 1.48 -13.26
CA ALA A 69 10.15 0.03 -13.03
C ALA A 69 8.75 -0.52 -12.81
N LEU A 70 7.94 0.15 -11.98
CA LEU A 70 6.55 -0.23 -11.73
C LEU A 70 5.68 -0.14 -12.99
N SER A 71 5.86 0.92 -13.80
CA SER A 71 5.15 1.04 -15.08
C SER A 71 5.45 -0.14 -16.00
N THR A 72 6.72 -0.50 -16.13
CA THR A 72 7.15 -1.63 -16.97
C THR A 72 6.57 -2.95 -16.44
N ALA A 73 6.64 -3.20 -15.14
CA ALA A 73 6.09 -4.41 -14.53
C ALA A 73 4.58 -4.53 -14.73
N MET A 74 3.84 -3.43 -14.54
CA MET A 74 2.40 -3.41 -14.74
C MET A 74 2.01 -3.58 -16.22
N LEU A 75 2.69 -2.88 -17.13
CA LEU A 75 2.46 -3.05 -18.56
C LEU A 75 2.74 -4.48 -19.00
N THR A 76 3.84 -5.08 -18.56
CA THR A 76 4.15 -6.49 -18.85
C THR A 76 3.05 -7.42 -18.36
N THR A 77 2.53 -7.17 -17.16
CA THR A 77 1.41 -7.94 -16.61
C THR A 77 0.16 -7.79 -17.47
N ILE A 78 -0.20 -6.57 -17.88
CA ILE A 78 -1.38 -6.32 -18.72
C ILE A 78 -1.20 -6.97 -20.10
N VAL A 79 -0.02 -6.85 -20.70
CA VAL A 79 0.30 -7.44 -22.01
C VAL A 79 0.21 -8.98 -21.95
N SER A 80 0.59 -9.61 -20.85
CA SER A 80 0.46 -11.06 -20.67
C SER A 80 -0.97 -11.58 -20.74
N PHE A 81 -1.96 -10.70 -20.52
CA PHE A 81 -3.39 -11.04 -20.67
C PHE A 81 -3.95 -10.84 -22.08
N LEU A 82 -3.20 -10.23 -23.01
CA LEU A 82 -3.66 -10.05 -24.40
C LEU A 82 -4.14 -11.35 -25.07
N PRO A 83 -3.43 -12.50 -24.92
CA PRO A 83 -3.90 -13.75 -25.48
C PRO A 83 -5.28 -14.18 -24.96
N VAL A 84 -5.60 -13.87 -23.71
CA VAL A 84 -6.89 -14.19 -23.08
C VAL A 84 -8.04 -13.45 -23.76
N PHE A 85 -7.82 -12.21 -24.20
CA PHE A 85 -8.84 -11.45 -24.95
C PHE A 85 -9.12 -12.03 -26.34
N ALA A 86 -8.14 -12.71 -26.94
CA ALA A 86 -8.29 -13.39 -28.22
C ALA A 86 -8.99 -14.76 -28.11
N MET A 87 -9.09 -15.33 -26.90
CA MET A 87 -9.80 -16.61 -26.69
C MET A 87 -11.26 -16.56 -27.11
N GLN A 88 -11.72 -17.62 -27.77
CA GLN A 88 -13.10 -17.78 -28.24
C GLN A 88 -13.75 -18.97 -27.52
N ALA A 89 -15.02 -19.21 -27.79
CA ALA A 89 -15.82 -20.30 -27.24
C ALA A 89 -15.96 -20.23 -25.69
N GLN A 90 -16.07 -21.36 -25.03
CA GLN A 90 -16.34 -21.46 -23.59
C GLN A 90 -15.20 -20.91 -22.72
N GLU A 91 -13.97 -21.13 -23.10
CA GLU A 91 -12.79 -20.64 -22.38
C GLU A 91 -12.76 -19.11 -22.36
N GLY A 92 -13.03 -18.47 -23.50
CA GLY A 92 -13.12 -17.02 -23.57
C GLY A 92 -14.21 -16.43 -22.69
N LYS A 93 -15.37 -17.10 -22.57
CA LYS A 93 -16.46 -16.64 -21.68
C LYS A 93 -16.09 -16.68 -20.22
N LEU A 94 -15.23 -17.63 -19.81
CA LEU A 94 -14.77 -17.77 -18.43
C LEU A 94 -13.63 -16.84 -18.08
N PHE A 95 -12.62 -16.71 -18.97
CA PHE A 95 -11.39 -15.98 -18.63
C PHE A 95 -11.40 -14.49 -19.00
N LYS A 96 -12.22 -14.08 -19.98
CA LYS A 96 -12.32 -12.65 -20.32
C LYS A 96 -12.77 -11.77 -19.15
N PRO A 97 -13.79 -12.12 -18.35
CA PRO A 97 -14.16 -11.32 -17.17
C PRO A 97 -12.99 -11.16 -16.18
N LEU A 98 -12.20 -12.21 -15.94
CA LEU A 98 -11.01 -12.17 -15.11
C LEU A 98 -9.95 -11.21 -15.67
N ALA A 99 -9.66 -11.31 -16.96
CA ALA A 99 -8.66 -10.47 -17.61
C ALA A 99 -9.06 -8.98 -17.58
N TYR A 100 -10.32 -8.66 -17.85
CA TYR A 100 -10.82 -7.29 -17.77
C TYR A 100 -10.76 -6.73 -16.35
N THR A 101 -11.27 -7.46 -15.36
CA THR A 101 -11.27 -7.01 -13.96
C THR A 101 -9.87 -6.77 -13.43
N LYS A 102 -8.94 -7.69 -13.71
CA LYS A 102 -7.55 -7.55 -13.31
C LYS A 102 -6.88 -6.36 -14.01
N THR A 103 -7.08 -6.20 -15.32
CA THR A 103 -6.50 -5.08 -16.07
C THR A 103 -7.01 -3.73 -15.56
N TYR A 104 -8.31 -3.59 -15.33
CA TYR A 104 -8.89 -2.36 -14.79
C TYR A 104 -8.40 -2.08 -13.36
N ALA A 105 -8.33 -3.10 -12.52
CA ALA A 105 -7.85 -2.94 -11.15
C ALA A 105 -6.36 -2.54 -11.11
N LEU A 106 -5.52 -3.16 -11.93
CA LEU A 106 -4.10 -2.80 -12.05
C LEU A 106 -3.91 -1.38 -12.59
N GLY A 107 -4.64 -0.99 -13.64
CA GLY A 107 -4.59 0.35 -14.18
C GLY A 107 -5.02 1.41 -13.15
N ALA A 108 -6.11 1.15 -12.43
CA ALA A 108 -6.57 2.02 -11.36
C ALA A 108 -5.55 2.11 -10.21
N ALA A 109 -4.98 0.99 -9.79
CA ALA A 109 -3.95 0.93 -8.75
C ALA A 109 -2.72 1.77 -9.12
N PHE A 110 -2.29 1.69 -10.36
CA PHE A 110 -1.15 2.45 -10.85
C PHE A 110 -1.41 3.95 -10.83
N VAL A 111 -2.57 4.39 -11.31
CA VAL A 111 -2.96 5.81 -11.28
C VAL A 111 -3.07 6.32 -9.84
N ILE A 112 -3.70 5.54 -8.95
CA ILE A 112 -3.82 5.87 -7.52
C ILE A 112 -2.43 5.96 -6.90
N GLY A 113 -1.56 5.00 -7.19
CA GLY A 113 -0.18 4.97 -6.69
C GLY A 113 0.62 6.21 -7.08
N LEU A 114 0.52 6.64 -8.35
CA LEU A 114 1.25 7.81 -8.83
C LEU A 114 0.71 9.15 -8.31
N VAL A 115 -0.60 9.28 -8.12
CA VAL A 115 -1.25 10.56 -7.82
C VAL A 115 -1.60 10.69 -6.33
N ILE A 116 -2.24 9.69 -5.77
CA ILE A 116 -2.81 9.75 -4.42
C ILE A 116 -1.74 9.42 -3.37
N LEU A 117 -0.90 8.41 -3.60
CA LEU A 117 0.11 8.01 -2.62
C LEU A 117 1.12 9.11 -2.27
N PRO A 118 1.71 9.85 -3.23
CA PRO A 118 2.60 10.96 -2.88
C PRO A 118 1.92 12.05 -2.06
N THR A 119 0.65 12.32 -2.37
CA THR A 119 -0.15 13.32 -1.65
C THR A 119 -0.42 12.88 -0.22
N ILE A 120 -0.82 11.62 -0.02
CA ILE A 120 -1.02 11.05 1.33
C ILE A 120 0.31 11.00 2.08
N ALA A 121 1.38 10.56 1.44
CA ALA A 121 2.70 10.52 2.04
C ALA A 121 3.15 11.91 2.51
N TYR A 122 2.95 12.94 1.68
CA TYR A 122 3.22 14.33 2.07
C TYR A 122 2.41 14.71 3.30
N PHE A 123 1.11 14.45 3.31
CA PHE A 123 0.22 14.82 4.41
C PHE A 123 0.60 14.08 5.71
N VAL A 124 0.75 12.76 5.66
CA VAL A 124 1.08 11.93 6.83
C VAL A 124 2.46 12.26 7.38
N LEU A 125 3.46 12.39 6.50
CA LEU A 125 4.83 12.66 6.94
C LEU A 125 5.03 14.12 7.36
N SER A 126 4.25 15.07 6.83
CA SER A 126 4.25 16.48 7.29
C SER A 126 3.63 16.64 8.66
N LEU A 127 2.70 15.78 9.04
CA LEU A 127 2.13 15.70 10.38
C LEU A 127 3.12 15.08 11.38
N ARG A 128 4.44 15.22 11.15
CA ARG A 128 5.48 14.73 12.07
C ARG A 128 5.02 14.98 13.50
N ILE A 129 4.64 13.91 14.18
CA ILE A 129 4.31 13.90 15.60
C ILE A 129 5.64 14.17 16.34
N LYS A 130 6.00 15.44 16.43
CA LYS A 130 7.23 15.91 17.07
C LYS A 130 7.12 15.91 18.61
N SER A 131 6.08 15.31 19.17
CA SER A 131 5.86 15.29 20.59
C SER A 131 6.31 13.94 21.16
N SER A 132 7.41 13.95 21.91
CA SER A 132 7.84 12.85 22.78
C SER A 132 6.67 12.34 23.64
N ARG A 133 5.78 13.21 24.06
CA ARG A 133 4.57 12.88 24.83
C ARG A 133 3.60 11.98 24.08
N VAL A 134 3.43 12.15 22.74
CA VAL A 134 2.52 11.31 21.95
C VAL A 134 3.12 9.92 21.76
N LYS A 135 4.43 9.82 21.55
CA LYS A 135 5.11 8.51 21.54
C LYS A 135 4.97 7.79 22.87
N GLN A 136 5.17 8.49 23.97
CA GLN A 136 4.98 7.93 25.32
C GLN A 136 3.52 7.51 25.56
N LEU A 137 2.54 8.34 25.18
CA LEU A 137 1.12 7.99 25.29
C LEU A 137 0.75 6.78 24.42
N ALA A 138 1.26 6.71 23.21
CA ALA A 138 1.05 5.56 22.30
C ALA A 138 1.67 4.27 22.90
N ASN A 139 2.89 4.33 23.44
CA ASN A 139 3.54 3.21 24.09
C ASN A 139 2.80 2.77 25.36
N VAL A 140 2.36 3.72 26.19
CA VAL A 140 1.55 3.42 27.38
C VAL A 140 0.22 2.80 26.97
N GLY A 141 -0.44 3.32 25.92
CA GLY A 141 -1.66 2.75 25.39
C GLY A 141 -1.48 1.31 24.89
N LEU A 142 -0.35 1.01 24.25
CA LEU A 142 0.02 -0.33 23.76
C LEU A 142 0.27 -1.30 24.95
N ILE A 143 0.93 -0.83 26.00
CA ILE A 143 1.15 -1.61 27.23
C ILE A 143 -0.18 -1.92 27.92
N VAL A 144 -1.04 -0.91 28.10
CA VAL A 144 -2.37 -1.08 28.71
C VAL A 144 -3.22 -2.05 27.91
N LEU A 145 -3.24 -1.91 26.58
CA LEU A 145 -3.96 -2.82 25.70
C LEU A 145 -3.42 -4.26 25.80
N GLY A 146 -2.11 -4.43 25.82
CA GLY A 146 -1.46 -5.73 25.98
C GLY A 146 -1.80 -6.39 27.32
N VAL A 147 -1.79 -5.61 28.42
CA VAL A 147 -2.18 -6.10 29.74
C VAL A 147 -3.67 -6.51 29.79
N VAL A 148 -4.55 -5.70 29.22
CA VAL A 148 -5.99 -6.00 29.16
C VAL A 148 -6.24 -7.26 28.34
N LEU A 149 -5.60 -7.41 27.18
CA LEU A 149 -5.70 -8.61 26.35
C LEU A 149 -5.12 -9.85 27.04
N SER A 150 -4.00 -9.70 27.79
CA SER A 150 -3.42 -10.79 28.57
C SER A 150 -4.36 -11.30 29.67
N ILE A 151 -5.07 -10.40 30.34
CA ILE A 151 -6.05 -10.76 31.38
C ILE A 151 -7.27 -11.47 30.78
N ILE A 152 -7.72 -11.05 29.58
CA ILE A 152 -8.94 -11.57 28.95
C ILE A 152 -8.70 -12.90 28.24
N PHE A 153 -7.56 -13.03 27.52
CA PHE A 153 -7.29 -14.17 26.63
C PHE A 153 -6.18 -15.11 27.12
N GLY A 154 -5.39 -14.72 28.14
CA GLY A 154 -4.32 -15.55 28.69
C GLY A 154 -3.20 -15.89 27.70
N ASP A 155 -3.07 -15.14 26.60
CA ASP A 155 -2.26 -15.49 25.44
C ASP A 155 -0.82 -14.92 25.51
N VAL A 156 0.15 -15.74 25.06
CA VAL A 156 1.58 -15.37 24.94
C VAL A 156 1.79 -14.16 24.02
N VAL A 157 0.92 -13.96 23.04
CA VAL A 157 0.94 -12.81 22.11
C VAL A 157 0.73 -11.47 22.86
N ALA A 158 -0.16 -11.46 23.85
CA ALA A 158 -0.42 -10.28 24.67
C ALA A 158 0.82 -9.90 25.52
N LEU A 159 1.56 -10.90 26.01
CA LEU A 159 2.81 -10.69 26.72
C LEU A 159 3.90 -10.09 25.80
N ALA A 160 3.97 -10.53 24.55
CA ALA A 160 4.89 -9.98 23.57
C ALA A 160 4.61 -8.49 23.27
N LEU A 161 3.33 -8.08 23.21
CA LEU A 161 2.95 -6.66 23.03
C LEU A 161 3.38 -5.79 24.23
N VAL A 162 3.25 -6.31 25.44
CA VAL A 162 3.73 -5.62 26.66
C VAL A 162 5.24 -5.45 26.63
N LEU A 163 5.98 -6.51 26.31
CA LEU A 163 7.45 -6.47 26.22
C LEU A 163 7.92 -5.52 25.13
N PHE A 164 7.25 -5.50 23.98
CA PHE A 164 7.57 -4.58 22.90
C PHE A 164 7.32 -3.12 23.30
N GLY A 165 6.18 -2.84 23.95
CA GLY A 165 5.86 -1.50 24.46
C GLY A 165 6.87 -1.01 25.51
N VAL A 166 7.28 -1.88 26.42
CA VAL A 166 8.29 -1.56 27.47
C VAL A 166 9.66 -1.32 26.84
N ASN A 167 10.11 -2.17 25.92
CA ASN A 167 11.38 -2.00 25.23
C ASN A 167 11.44 -0.69 24.44
N ASN A 168 10.34 -0.33 23.79
CA ASN A 168 10.25 0.92 23.03
C ASN A 168 10.18 2.16 23.93
N LEU A 169 9.68 2.02 25.16
CA LEU A 169 9.64 3.08 26.17
C LEU A 169 11.02 3.32 26.78
N LEU A 170 11.84 2.25 26.93
CA LEU A 170 13.22 2.34 27.43
C LEU A 170 14.20 2.87 26.37
N ALA A 171 13.87 2.73 25.09
CA ALA A 171 14.67 3.19 23.96
C ALA A 171 14.37 4.62 23.50
N SER A 172 13.34 5.27 24.06
CA SER A 172 12.92 6.65 23.73
C SER A 172 13.46 7.68 24.72
#